data_e34125fe358b96842296a3a9ef8a1e91
#
_entry.id   e34125fe358b96842296a3a9ef8a1e91
#
_cell.length_a   1.000
_cell.length_b   1.000
_cell.length_c   1.000
_cell.angle_alpha   90.00
_cell.angle_beta   90.00
_cell.angle_gamma   90.00
#
_symmetry.space_group_name_H-M   'P 1'
#
loop_
_entity.id
_entity.type
_entity.pdbx_description
1 polymer ?
#
loop_
_entity_poly.entity_id
_entity_poly.type
_entity_poly.pdbx_seq_one_letter_code
_entity_poly.pdbx_strand_id
1 'polypeptide(L)'
;MKPNTGITCTWSKSTTASGSLSAYEMRYTVDNGVSYTTVSTGIGANYSKYSFTPQAIDGQQVIVQIRAKNSYNKYSSWVNFPTITIYTDGMRVGKINSSMKHLRAYVKVNGSIKKINYIKVKVGGVIYNIDQYTPPTTTP
;
A
#
# COMPACT_ATOMS: atom_id res chain seq x y z
N MET A 1 -0.38 0.48 -5.34
CA MET A 1 -0.75 -0.92 -5.70
C MET A 1 -2.27 -1.05 -5.62
N LYS A 2 -2.90 -1.90 -6.42
CA LYS A 2 -4.36 -2.16 -6.32
C LYS A 2 -4.68 -3.06 -5.12
N PRO A 3 -5.88 -2.95 -4.52
CA PRO A 3 -6.36 -3.93 -3.54
C PRO A 3 -6.32 -5.36 -4.10
N ASN A 4 -6.12 -6.33 -3.24
CA ASN A 4 -6.08 -7.75 -3.60
C ASN A 4 -5.05 -8.13 -4.69
N THR A 5 -3.99 -7.31 -4.83
CA THR A 5 -2.85 -7.64 -5.70
C THR A 5 -1.79 -8.34 -4.85
N GLY A 6 -1.26 -9.46 -5.36
CA GLY A 6 -0.15 -10.16 -4.73
C GLY A 6 1.10 -9.28 -4.69
N ILE A 7 1.82 -9.34 -3.60
CA ILE A 7 3.13 -8.72 -3.44
C ILE A 7 4.20 -9.80 -3.25
N THR A 8 5.40 -9.51 -3.74
CA THR A 8 6.57 -10.37 -3.53
C THR A 8 7.60 -9.60 -2.72
N CYS A 9 7.91 -10.12 -1.54
CA CYS A 9 8.98 -9.63 -0.69
C CYS A 9 10.25 -10.41 -0.98
N THR A 10 11.39 -9.72 -1.10
CA THR A 10 12.71 -10.31 -1.30
C THR A 10 13.67 -9.82 -0.23
N TRP A 11 14.55 -10.69 0.24
CA TRP A 11 15.53 -10.35 1.28
C TRP A 11 16.83 -11.13 1.08
N SER A 12 17.90 -10.65 1.67
CA SER A 12 19.16 -11.38 1.78
C SER A 12 19.10 -12.40 2.91
N LYS A 13 19.76 -13.53 2.74
CA LYS A 13 19.82 -14.57 3.77
C LYS A 13 20.45 -14.02 5.06
N SER A 14 19.77 -14.24 6.17
CA SER A 14 20.28 -13.84 7.48
C SER A 14 21.39 -14.77 7.96
N THR A 15 22.31 -14.22 8.76
CA THR A 15 23.30 -14.97 9.53
C THR A 15 22.87 -15.05 10.98
N THR A 16 23.31 -16.08 11.69
CA THR A 16 23.03 -16.26 13.12
C THR A 16 24.36 -16.31 13.90
N ALA A 17 24.39 -15.70 15.08
CA ALA A 17 25.56 -15.75 15.95
C ALA A 17 25.72 -17.13 16.63
N SER A 18 24.63 -17.89 16.75
CA SER A 18 24.62 -19.23 17.35
C SER A 18 23.58 -20.13 16.67
N GLY A 19 23.90 -21.41 16.52
CA GLY A 19 23.07 -22.35 15.80
C GLY A 19 23.03 -22.10 14.29
N SER A 20 22.04 -22.63 13.63
CA SER A 20 21.79 -22.45 12.20
C SER A 20 20.48 -21.65 12.00
N LEU A 21 20.37 -20.96 10.87
CA LEU A 21 19.11 -20.36 10.46
C LEU A 21 18.09 -21.46 10.19
N SER A 22 16.96 -21.40 10.84
CA SER A 22 15.89 -22.41 10.75
C SER A 22 14.76 -21.98 9.84
N ALA A 23 14.24 -20.77 10.04
CA ALA A 23 13.12 -20.26 9.28
C ALA A 23 13.06 -18.72 9.31
N TYR A 24 12.14 -18.17 8.50
CA TYR A 24 11.68 -16.80 8.65
C TYR A 24 10.20 -16.78 9.02
N GLU A 25 9.81 -15.74 9.71
CA GLU A 25 8.41 -15.42 9.96
C GLU A 25 8.08 -14.07 9.31
N MET A 26 6.87 -13.97 8.79
CA MET A 26 6.40 -12.77 8.10
C MET A 26 5.01 -12.39 8.59
N ARG A 27 4.80 -11.09 8.76
CA ARG A 27 3.50 -10.50 9.10
C ARG A 27 3.33 -9.16 8.41
N TYR A 28 2.12 -8.62 8.39
CA TYR A 28 1.86 -7.27 7.90
C TYR A 28 0.83 -6.56 8.77
N THR A 29 0.84 -5.23 8.66
CA THR A 29 -0.16 -4.35 9.24
C THR A 29 -0.73 -3.42 8.18
N VAL A 30 -1.97 -2.98 8.35
CA VAL A 30 -2.66 -1.97 7.51
C VAL A 30 -3.14 -0.78 8.33
N ASP A 31 -2.89 -0.77 9.62
CA ASP A 31 -3.32 0.21 10.62
C ASP A 31 -2.13 0.84 11.37
N ASN A 32 -1.01 0.96 10.68
CA ASN A 32 0.23 1.56 11.18
C ASN A 32 0.78 0.88 12.45
N GLY A 33 0.62 -0.44 12.56
CA GLY A 33 1.20 -1.23 13.63
C GLY A 33 0.32 -1.42 14.86
N VAL A 34 -0.94 -1.01 14.81
CA VAL A 34 -1.91 -1.27 15.90
C VAL A 34 -2.24 -2.75 15.97
N SER A 35 -2.41 -3.40 14.81
CA SER A 35 -2.61 -4.85 14.71
C SER A 35 -1.76 -5.47 13.62
N TYR A 36 -1.51 -6.77 13.71
CA TYR A 36 -0.72 -7.51 12.73
C TYR A 36 -1.43 -8.78 12.28
N THR A 37 -1.39 -9.00 10.97
CA THR A 37 -1.84 -10.26 10.37
C THR A 37 -0.62 -11.12 10.05
N THR A 38 -0.59 -12.34 10.56
CA THR A 38 0.48 -13.32 10.25
C THR A 38 0.34 -13.79 8.80
N VAL A 39 1.43 -13.68 8.04
CA VAL A 39 1.54 -14.21 6.68
C VAL A 39 2.04 -15.65 6.71
N SER A 40 3.13 -15.90 7.45
CA SER A 40 3.72 -17.22 7.62
C SER A 40 4.63 -17.27 8.84
N THR A 41 4.65 -18.40 9.54
CA THR A 41 5.54 -18.67 10.67
C THR A 41 6.64 -19.68 10.34
N GLY A 42 6.71 -20.15 9.09
CA GLY A 42 7.61 -21.22 8.68
C GLY A 42 8.16 -21.11 7.27
N ILE A 43 8.56 -19.89 6.84
CA ILE A 43 9.27 -19.73 5.56
C ILE A 43 10.68 -20.33 5.74
N GLY A 44 10.99 -21.37 4.97
CA GLY A 44 12.24 -22.11 5.13
C GLY A 44 13.50 -21.23 4.97
N ALA A 45 14.57 -21.60 5.66
CA ALA A 45 15.85 -20.88 5.71
C ALA A 45 16.51 -20.65 4.36
N ASN A 46 16.18 -21.45 3.34
CA ASN A 46 16.76 -21.35 2.00
C ASN A 46 15.98 -20.39 1.08
N TYR A 47 14.83 -19.90 1.51
CA TYR A 47 14.06 -18.94 0.73
C TYR A 47 14.60 -17.52 0.93
N SER A 48 14.66 -16.77 -0.16
CA SER A 48 15.01 -15.34 -0.20
C SER A 48 13.88 -14.48 -0.77
N LYS A 49 12.72 -15.10 -1.02
CA LYS A 49 11.51 -14.43 -1.50
C LYS A 49 10.26 -15.15 -1.02
N TYR A 50 9.19 -14.39 -0.83
CA TYR A 50 7.88 -14.93 -0.50
C TYR A 50 6.79 -14.01 -1.08
N SER A 51 5.74 -14.62 -1.62
CA SER A 51 4.62 -13.89 -2.23
C SER A 51 3.34 -14.17 -1.46
N PHE A 52 2.54 -13.13 -1.24
CA PHE A 52 1.23 -13.22 -0.61
C PHE A 52 0.35 -12.05 -1.04
N THR A 53 -0.93 -12.10 -0.74
CA THR A 53 -1.89 -11.02 -1.03
C THR A 53 -2.38 -10.43 0.28
N PRO A 54 -1.99 -9.18 0.62
CA PRO A 54 -2.48 -8.53 1.82
C PRO A 54 -3.96 -8.18 1.68
N GLN A 55 -4.72 -8.34 2.76
CA GLN A 55 -6.08 -7.86 2.87
C GLN A 55 -6.04 -6.37 3.22
N ALA A 56 -6.08 -5.53 2.20
CA ALA A 56 -6.01 -4.09 2.36
C ALA A 56 -6.96 -3.40 1.39
N ILE A 57 -7.56 -2.33 1.85
CA ILE A 57 -8.49 -1.50 1.08
C ILE A 57 -7.81 -0.23 0.59
N ASP A 58 -8.52 0.46 -0.26
CA ASP A 58 -8.07 1.72 -0.83
C ASP A 58 -7.68 2.77 0.21
N GLY A 59 -6.54 3.41 -0.01
CA GLY A 59 -5.98 4.43 0.88
C GLY A 59 -5.15 3.88 2.03
N GLN A 60 -5.19 2.59 2.32
CA GLN A 60 -4.38 2.00 3.39
C GLN A 60 -2.91 1.85 2.98
N GLN A 61 -2.06 1.92 3.99
CA GLN A 61 -0.65 1.58 3.87
C GLN A 61 -0.42 0.16 4.40
N VAL A 62 0.26 -0.66 3.62
CA VAL A 62 0.69 -1.99 4.02
C VAL A 62 2.15 -1.92 4.44
N ILE A 63 2.44 -2.26 5.67
CA ILE A 63 3.79 -2.41 6.21
C ILE A 63 4.02 -3.89 6.47
N VAL A 64 4.92 -4.49 5.70
CA VAL A 64 5.30 -5.90 5.85
C VAL A 64 6.54 -5.98 6.72
N GLN A 65 6.56 -6.96 7.63
CA GLN A 65 7.70 -7.24 8.51
C GLN A 65 8.16 -8.68 8.36
N ILE A 66 9.47 -8.86 8.47
CA ILE A 66 10.11 -10.18 8.51
C ILE A 66 11.02 -10.28 9.72
N ARG A 67 11.15 -11.47 10.29
CA ARG A 67 12.20 -11.82 11.26
C ARG A 67 12.76 -13.21 10.99
N ALA A 68 13.98 -13.42 11.40
CA ALA A 68 14.66 -14.72 11.32
C ALA A 68 14.49 -15.51 12.62
N LYS A 69 14.47 -16.83 12.50
CA LYS A 69 14.44 -17.80 13.61
C LYS A 69 15.60 -18.77 13.47
N ASN A 70 16.33 -19.02 14.52
CA ASN A 70 17.41 -20.03 14.52
C ASN A 70 16.96 -21.39 15.05
N SER A 71 17.84 -22.37 14.98
CA SER A 71 17.59 -23.76 15.45
C SER A 71 17.33 -23.88 16.95
N TYR A 72 17.66 -22.87 17.75
CA TYR A 72 17.36 -22.79 19.18
C TYR A 72 16.07 -22.04 19.50
N ASN A 73 15.21 -21.80 18.49
CA ASN A 73 13.97 -21.02 18.62
C ASN A 73 14.17 -19.60 19.10
N LYS A 74 15.34 -19.00 18.83
CA LYS A 74 15.59 -17.57 19.08
C LYS A 74 15.27 -16.77 17.84
N TYR A 75 14.77 -15.57 18.06
CA TYR A 75 14.28 -14.69 16.99
C TYR A 75 15.13 -13.41 16.89
N SER A 76 15.29 -12.92 15.68
CA SER A 76 15.75 -11.55 15.47
C SER A 76 14.65 -10.53 15.77
N SER A 77 15.02 -9.27 15.83
CA SER A 77 14.03 -8.18 15.74
C SER A 77 13.27 -8.24 14.41
N TRP A 78 12.07 -7.65 14.40
CA TRP A 78 11.31 -7.45 13.18
C TRP A 78 11.96 -6.36 12.32
N VAL A 79 12.03 -6.58 11.02
CA VAL A 79 12.54 -5.64 10.02
C VAL A 79 11.44 -5.31 9.04
N ASN A 80 11.24 -4.04 8.74
CA ASN A 80 10.22 -3.57 7.80
C ASN A 80 10.73 -3.66 6.37
N PHE A 81 9.88 -4.10 5.45
CA PHE A 81 10.01 -3.80 4.03
C PHE A 81 9.52 -2.37 3.74
N PRO A 82 9.85 -1.81 2.58
CA PRO A 82 9.29 -0.53 2.16
C PRO A 82 7.77 -0.53 2.22
N THR A 83 7.21 0.55 2.74
CA THR A 83 5.75 0.71 2.87
C THR A 83 5.09 0.78 1.49
N ILE A 84 4.00 0.05 1.33
CA ILE A 84 3.21 0.00 0.11
C ILE A 84 1.88 0.73 0.36
N THR A 85 1.54 1.69 -0.49
CA THR A 85 0.22 2.32 -0.44
C THR A 85 -0.72 1.66 -1.44
N ILE A 86 -1.91 1.32 -0.98
CA ILE A 86 -2.95 0.70 -1.79
C ILE A 86 -3.78 1.79 -2.48
N TYR A 87 -3.90 1.68 -3.79
CA TYR A 87 -4.76 2.56 -4.59
C TYR A 87 -5.65 1.72 -5.50
N THR A 88 -6.93 1.96 -5.48
CA THR A 88 -7.78 1.60 -6.62
C THR A 88 -7.51 2.59 -7.75
N ASP A 89 -7.67 2.20 -8.99
CA ASP A 89 -7.56 3.13 -10.10
C ASP A 89 -8.53 4.29 -9.87
N GLY A 90 -7.98 5.44 -9.55
CA GLY A 90 -8.70 6.65 -9.24
C GLY A 90 -8.23 7.82 -10.09
N MET A 91 -9.14 8.71 -10.35
CA MET A 91 -8.84 9.95 -11.05
C MET A 91 -7.84 10.78 -10.26
N ARG A 92 -6.81 11.31 -10.94
CA ARG A 92 -5.92 12.30 -10.37
C ARG A 92 -6.64 13.64 -10.40
N VAL A 93 -6.79 14.26 -9.27
CA VAL A 93 -7.43 15.58 -9.18
C VAL A 93 -6.46 16.54 -8.52
N GLY A 94 -5.92 17.42 -9.32
CA GLY A 94 -5.33 18.69 -8.94
C GLY A 94 -4.13 18.73 -7.98
N LYS A 95 -3.41 19.84 -8.01
CA LYS A 95 -2.43 20.24 -6.99
C LYS A 95 -3.15 20.85 -5.80
N ILE A 96 -2.94 20.32 -4.61
CA ILE A 96 -3.26 21.00 -3.36
C ILE A 96 -1.92 21.32 -2.68
N ASN A 97 -1.64 22.59 -2.44
CA ASN A 97 -0.39 23.09 -1.85
C ASN A 97 0.87 22.55 -2.56
N SER A 98 0.93 22.71 -3.88
CA SER A 98 2.05 22.28 -4.74
C SER A 98 2.32 20.78 -4.80
N SER A 99 1.55 19.95 -4.13
CA SER A 99 1.67 18.50 -4.16
C SER A 99 0.55 17.88 -4.99
N MET A 100 0.92 16.95 -5.89
CA MET A 100 -0.06 16.14 -6.62
C MET A 100 -0.69 15.12 -5.64
N LYS A 101 -1.99 15.24 -5.40
CA LYS A 101 -2.74 14.26 -4.61
C LYS A 101 -3.67 13.46 -5.50
N HIS A 102 -3.71 12.17 -5.26
CA HIS A 102 -4.71 11.29 -5.86
C HIS A 102 -6.02 11.49 -5.10
N LEU A 103 -6.98 12.16 -5.70
CA LEU A 103 -8.33 12.24 -5.18
C LEU A 103 -9.18 11.17 -5.87
N ARG A 104 -9.98 10.47 -5.08
CA ARG A 104 -10.96 9.51 -5.55
C ARG A 104 -12.32 10.01 -5.16
N ALA A 105 -13.15 10.19 -6.15
CA ALA A 105 -14.50 10.62 -5.92
C ALA A 105 -15.45 9.43 -6.09
N TYR A 106 -16.33 9.26 -5.12
CA TYR A 106 -17.41 8.28 -5.13
C TYR A 106 -18.72 9.01 -4.96
N VAL A 107 -19.75 8.50 -5.61
CA VAL A 107 -21.13 8.99 -5.45
C VAL A 107 -22.02 7.83 -5.01
N LYS A 108 -22.93 8.11 -4.08
CA LYS A 108 -23.96 7.16 -3.69
C LYS A 108 -25.20 7.37 -4.58
N VAL A 109 -25.52 6.39 -5.43
CA VAL A 109 -26.69 6.43 -6.30
C VAL A 109 -27.56 5.22 -5.98
N ASN A 110 -28.82 5.47 -5.61
CA ASN A 110 -29.80 4.43 -5.24
C ASN A 110 -29.25 3.43 -4.21
N GLY A 111 -28.60 3.93 -3.17
CA GLY A 111 -28.04 3.13 -2.08
C GLY A 111 -26.66 2.49 -2.40
N SER A 112 -26.23 2.45 -3.65
CA SER A 112 -24.94 1.86 -4.06
C SER A 112 -23.87 2.94 -4.22
N ILE A 113 -22.66 2.66 -3.72
CA ILE A 113 -21.49 3.52 -3.93
C ILE A 113 -20.91 3.21 -5.31
N LYS A 114 -20.86 4.23 -6.16
CA LYS A 114 -20.30 4.13 -7.52
C LYS A 114 -19.05 4.99 -7.62
N LYS A 115 -18.02 4.46 -8.26
CA LYS A 115 -16.81 5.21 -8.60
C LYS A 115 -17.16 6.26 -9.67
N ILE A 116 -16.70 7.49 -9.46
CA ILE A 116 -16.79 8.55 -10.47
C ILE A 116 -15.58 8.41 -11.39
N ASN A 117 -15.85 8.21 -12.69
CA ASN A 117 -14.77 8.10 -13.68
C ASN A 117 -14.26 9.47 -14.15
N TYR A 118 -15.09 10.50 -14.07
CA TYR A 118 -14.69 11.89 -14.34
C TYR A 118 -15.54 12.85 -13.53
N ILE A 119 -14.93 13.95 -13.15
CA ILE A 119 -15.59 15.08 -12.51
C ILE A 119 -15.56 16.24 -13.51
N LYS A 120 -16.70 16.89 -13.68
CA LYS A 120 -16.81 18.10 -14.48
C LYS A 120 -17.00 19.29 -13.55
N VAL A 121 -16.31 20.38 -13.83
CA VAL A 121 -16.49 21.64 -13.10
C VAL A 121 -17.09 22.68 -14.05
N LYS A 122 -18.06 23.46 -13.58
CA LYS A 122 -18.66 24.55 -14.35
C LYS A 122 -18.06 25.87 -13.86
N VAL A 123 -17.40 26.58 -14.75
CA VAL A 123 -16.81 27.91 -14.48
C VAL A 123 -17.29 28.87 -15.55
N GLY A 124 -17.87 29.99 -15.16
CA GLY A 124 -18.37 31.00 -16.10
C GLY A 124 -19.39 30.48 -17.12
N GLY A 125 -20.20 29.48 -16.74
CA GLY A 125 -21.18 28.85 -17.63
C GLY A 125 -20.61 27.68 -18.47
N VAL A 126 -19.32 27.52 -18.59
CA VAL A 126 -18.65 26.48 -19.38
C VAL A 126 -18.32 25.29 -18.49
N ILE A 127 -18.53 24.08 -19.05
CA ILE A 127 -18.24 22.81 -18.35
C ILE A 127 -16.88 22.30 -18.81
N TYR A 128 -15.98 22.08 -17.85
CA TYR A 128 -14.65 21.50 -18.06
C TYR A 128 -14.55 20.10 -17.46
N ASN A 129 -13.83 19.21 -18.09
CA ASN A 129 -13.31 18.04 -17.40
C ASN A 129 -12.19 18.52 -16.45
N ILE A 130 -12.10 17.96 -15.27
CA ILE A 130 -11.19 18.47 -14.24
C ILE A 130 -9.71 18.31 -14.62
N ASP A 131 -9.40 17.36 -15.47
CA ASP A 131 -8.07 17.13 -16.05
C ASP A 131 -7.68 18.15 -17.12
N GLN A 132 -8.66 18.89 -17.65
CA GLN A 132 -8.48 19.92 -18.70
C GLN A 132 -8.63 21.36 -18.17
N TYR A 133 -8.97 21.52 -16.89
CA TYR A 133 -9.13 22.85 -16.32
C TYR A 133 -7.76 23.48 -15.99
N THR A 134 -7.41 24.50 -16.72
CA THR A 134 -6.31 25.42 -16.42
C THR A 134 -6.91 26.68 -15.79
N PRO A 135 -6.63 27.00 -14.52
CA PRO A 135 -7.11 28.25 -13.93
C PRO A 135 -6.61 29.44 -14.74
N PRO A 136 -7.41 30.50 -14.89
CA PRO A 136 -6.92 31.72 -15.50
C PRO A 136 -5.72 32.22 -14.70
N THR A 137 -4.64 32.55 -15.40
CA THR A 137 -3.48 33.22 -14.81
C THR A 137 -3.96 34.62 -14.35
N THR A 138 -4.08 34.79 -13.04
CA THR A 138 -4.18 36.12 -12.46
C THR A 138 -2.83 36.78 -12.68
N THR A 139 -2.73 37.59 -13.72
CA THR A 139 -1.64 38.56 -13.87
C THR A 139 -1.82 39.61 -12.77
N PRO A 140 -0.80 39.87 -11.96
CA PRO A 140 -0.86 40.91 -10.92
C PRO A 140 -1.09 42.28 -11.49
#